data_d5316ba38700f72752aeb8c39fb8fb33
#
_entry.id   d5316ba38700f72752aeb8c39fb8fb33
#
_cell.length_a   1.000
_cell.length_b   1.000
_cell.length_c   1.000
_cell.angle_alpha   90.00
_cell.angle_beta   90.00
_cell.angle_gamma   90.00
#
_symmetry.space_group_name_H-M   'P 1'
#
loop_
_entity.id
_entity.type
_entity.pdbx_description
1 polymer ?
#
loop_
_entity_poly.entity_id
_entity_poly.type
_entity_poly.pdbx_seq_one_letter_code
_entity_poly.pdbx_strand_id
1 'polypeptide(L)'
;ANRLDIIIKNGYIGLALVLVVLGVFLSLKTAFWVAVSIPVTLLGTVFGLGLTGNTINLISLSGFILVLGIVVDDSIVIAESIHHYKSKEGNLYKNVVMGLKRVIMPVVTTIISTMLVMSSFFLMSGVLGKFIYVLPVVVLFALAISFLEITFALPAHLATNKIEKPFMI
;
A
#
# COMPACT_ATOMS: atom_id res chain seq x y z
N ALA A 1 15.46 -23.53 -11.52
CA ALA A 1 15.06 -22.17 -11.13
C ALA A 1 14.83 -22.17 -9.63
N ASN A 2 15.56 -21.33 -8.91
CA ASN A 2 15.37 -21.20 -7.46
C ASN A 2 13.97 -20.66 -7.19
N ARG A 3 13.29 -21.16 -6.15
CA ARG A 3 11.96 -20.66 -5.74
C ARG A 3 11.96 -19.16 -5.51
N LEU A 4 13.07 -18.60 -5.03
CA LEU A 4 13.28 -17.17 -4.88
C LEU A 4 13.20 -16.41 -6.21
N ASP A 5 13.80 -16.95 -7.28
CA ASP A 5 13.76 -16.30 -8.59
C ASP A 5 12.33 -16.18 -9.14
N ILE A 6 11.51 -17.22 -8.91
CA ILE A 6 10.09 -17.20 -9.32
C ILE A 6 9.32 -16.14 -8.56
N ILE A 7 9.53 -16.02 -7.24
CA ILE A 7 8.85 -15.03 -6.39
C ILE A 7 9.28 -13.61 -6.77
N ILE A 8 10.57 -13.37 -6.94
CA ILE A 8 11.11 -12.08 -7.37
C ILE A 8 10.55 -11.70 -8.74
N LYS A 9 10.55 -12.63 -9.69
CA LYS A 9 10.01 -12.39 -11.04
C LYS A 9 8.51 -12.06 -10.99
N ASN A 10 7.73 -12.79 -10.20
CA ASN A 10 6.30 -12.52 -10.03
C ASN A 10 6.06 -11.16 -9.34
N GLY A 11 6.89 -10.80 -8.37
CA GLY A 11 6.86 -9.48 -7.74
C GLY A 11 7.11 -8.35 -8.74
N TYR A 12 8.12 -8.48 -9.60
CA TYR A 12 8.39 -7.49 -10.65
C TYR A 12 7.25 -7.39 -11.67
N ILE A 13 6.70 -8.52 -12.10
CA ILE A 13 5.57 -8.55 -13.05
C ILE A 13 4.33 -7.90 -12.41
N GLY A 14 4.02 -8.24 -11.16
CA GLY A 14 2.92 -7.64 -10.41
C GLY A 14 3.09 -6.12 -10.25
N LEU A 15 4.28 -5.67 -9.86
CA LEU A 15 4.58 -4.25 -9.73
C LEU A 15 4.47 -3.52 -11.08
N ALA A 16 5.00 -4.09 -12.16
CA ALA A 16 4.90 -3.51 -13.50
C ALA A 16 3.44 -3.38 -13.95
N LEU A 17 2.62 -4.43 -13.72
CA LEU A 17 1.20 -4.42 -14.04
C LEU A 17 0.46 -3.33 -13.27
N VAL A 18 0.74 -3.19 -11.98
CA VAL A 18 0.18 -2.13 -11.13
C VAL A 18 0.55 -0.75 -11.67
N LEU A 19 1.82 -0.52 -12.03
CA LEU A 19 2.28 0.75 -12.60
C LEU A 19 1.58 1.09 -13.92
N VAL A 20 1.34 0.09 -14.78
CA VAL A 20 0.59 0.27 -16.03
C VAL A 20 -0.86 0.68 -15.73
N VAL A 21 -1.53 -0.04 -14.83
CA VAL A 21 -2.91 0.30 -14.42
C VAL A 21 -2.97 1.72 -13.82
N LEU A 22 -2.06 2.06 -12.91
CA LEU A 22 -1.98 3.40 -12.33
C LEU A 22 -1.78 4.49 -13.40
N GLY A 23 -0.90 4.24 -14.38
CA GLY A 23 -0.63 5.19 -15.46
C GLY A 23 -1.82 5.42 -16.40
N VAL A 24 -2.72 4.43 -16.52
CA VAL A 24 -3.95 4.55 -17.32
C VAL A 24 -5.02 5.37 -16.59
N PHE A 25 -5.22 5.13 -15.31
CA PHE A 25 -6.33 5.73 -14.54
C PHE A 25 -5.97 7.05 -13.83
N LEU A 26 -4.70 7.24 -13.49
CA LEU A 26 -4.23 8.42 -12.77
C LEU A 26 -3.34 9.31 -13.65
N SER A 27 -3.20 10.58 -13.28
CA SER A 27 -2.15 11.42 -13.87
C SER A 27 -0.77 10.82 -13.57
N LEU A 28 0.18 10.95 -14.50
CA LEU A 28 1.53 10.40 -14.37
C LEU A 28 2.22 10.79 -13.05
N LYS A 29 2.00 12.03 -12.58
CA LYS A 29 2.56 12.49 -11.30
C LYS A 29 1.90 11.80 -10.10
N THR A 30 0.60 11.63 -10.13
CA THR A 30 -0.13 10.90 -9.06
C THR A 30 0.29 9.43 -9.05
N ALA A 31 0.37 8.81 -10.24
CA ALA A 31 0.86 7.44 -10.38
C ALA A 31 2.30 7.28 -9.86
N PHE A 32 3.18 8.24 -10.12
CA PHE A 32 4.55 8.25 -9.62
C PHE A 32 4.60 8.27 -8.08
N TRP A 33 3.80 9.14 -7.42
CA TRP A 33 3.80 9.21 -5.96
C TRP A 33 3.21 7.96 -5.31
N VAL A 34 2.15 7.39 -5.90
CA VAL A 34 1.61 6.09 -5.47
C VAL A 34 2.65 4.98 -5.68
N ALA A 35 3.40 5.01 -6.78
CA ALA A 35 4.47 4.04 -7.03
C ALA A 35 5.62 4.17 -6.02
N VAL A 36 5.94 5.38 -5.54
CA VAL A 36 6.96 5.63 -4.51
C VAL A 36 6.50 5.12 -3.14
N SER A 37 5.20 5.16 -2.83
CA SER A 37 4.67 4.66 -1.55
C SER A 37 4.92 3.16 -1.36
N ILE A 38 4.94 2.39 -2.45
CA ILE A 38 5.15 0.94 -2.40
C ILE A 38 6.52 0.58 -1.79
N PRO A 39 7.66 1.03 -2.35
CA PRO A 39 8.96 0.72 -1.76
C PRO A 39 9.12 1.29 -0.36
N VAL A 40 8.54 2.44 -0.03
CA VAL A 40 8.57 3.01 1.32
C VAL A 40 7.89 2.06 2.31
N THR A 41 6.69 1.59 2.00
CA THR A 41 5.95 0.63 2.83
C THR A 41 6.71 -0.70 2.97
N LEU A 42 7.29 -1.21 1.88
CA LEU A 42 8.06 -2.46 1.92
C LEU A 42 9.31 -2.34 2.78
N LEU A 43 10.09 -1.27 2.61
CA LEU A 43 11.30 -1.02 3.41
C LEU A 43 10.96 -0.84 4.89
N GLY A 44 9.91 -0.09 5.19
CA GLY A 44 9.42 0.06 6.56
C GLY A 44 8.97 -1.26 7.16
N THR A 45 8.32 -2.13 6.38
CA THR A 45 7.93 -3.48 6.81
C THR A 45 9.13 -4.37 7.09
N VAL A 46 10.16 -4.33 6.24
CA VAL A 46 11.43 -5.05 6.46
C VAL A 46 12.09 -4.57 7.76
N PHE A 47 12.11 -3.26 7.99
CA PHE A 47 12.63 -2.69 9.23
C PHE A 47 11.82 -3.18 10.45
N GLY A 48 10.49 -3.16 10.37
CA GLY A 48 9.60 -3.68 11.43
C GLY A 48 9.83 -5.16 11.72
N LEU A 49 10.03 -6.00 10.69
CA LEU A 49 10.40 -7.40 10.85
C LEU A 49 11.73 -7.56 11.59
N GLY A 50 12.73 -6.74 11.25
CA GLY A 50 14.03 -6.74 11.94
C GLY A 50 13.91 -6.45 13.43
N LEU A 51 13.01 -5.51 13.82
CA LEU A 51 12.76 -5.19 15.24
C LEU A 51 12.13 -6.34 16.03
N THR A 52 11.37 -7.21 15.37
CA THR A 52 10.74 -8.38 16.00
C THR A 52 11.61 -9.64 15.97
N GLY A 53 12.83 -9.53 15.44
CA GLY A 53 13.76 -10.67 15.32
C GLY A 53 13.35 -11.71 14.26
N ASN A 54 12.35 -11.39 13.44
CA ASN A 54 11.92 -12.25 12.34
C ASN A 54 12.88 -12.13 11.14
N THR A 55 13.10 -13.24 10.47
CA THR A 55 13.97 -13.31 9.28
C THR A 55 13.14 -13.31 7.99
N ILE A 56 13.76 -12.80 6.92
CA ILE A 56 13.17 -12.91 5.58
C ILE A 56 13.27 -14.36 5.11
N ASN A 57 12.14 -15.00 4.94
CA ASN A 57 12.01 -16.37 4.47
C ASN A 57 10.92 -16.47 3.39
N LEU A 58 10.65 -17.67 2.89
CA LEU A 58 9.66 -17.88 1.84
C LEU A 58 8.25 -17.43 2.24
N ILE A 59 7.88 -17.58 3.53
CA ILE A 59 6.57 -17.22 4.04
C ILE A 59 6.46 -15.70 4.18
N SER A 60 7.48 -15.04 4.71
CA SER A 60 7.52 -13.57 4.77
C SER A 60 7.50 -12.94 3.38
N LEU A 61 8.22 -13.52 2.41
CA LEU A 61 8.15 -13.07 1.00
C LEU A 61 6.74 -13.22 0.40
N SER A 62 6.04 -14.31 0.71
CA SER A 62 4.64 -14.48 0.30
C SER A 62 3.74 -13.42 0.95
N GLY A 63 4.00 -13.07 2.21
CA GLY A 63 3.35 -11.96 2.90
C GLY A 63 3.58 -10.62 2.21
N PHE A 64 4.80 -10.34 1.77
CA PHE A 64 5.11 -9.12 1.01
C PHE A 64 4.34 -9.02 -0.31
N ILE A 65 4.19 -10.13 -1.04
CA ILE A 65 3.41 -10.15 -2.30
C ILE A 65 1.93 -9.88 -2.02
N LEU A 66 1.38 -10.51 -0.97
CA LEU A 66 -0.01 -10.30 -0.57
C LEU A 66 -0.26 -8.85 -0.16
N VAL A 67 0.64 -8.28 0.62
CA VAL A 67 0.56 -6.88 1.07
C VAL A 67 0.65 -5.89 -0.09
N LEU A 68 1.47 -6.17 -1.09
CA LEU A 68 1.58 -5.31 -2.28
C LEU A 68 0.22 -5.00 -2.90
N GLY A 69 -0.63 -6.01 -3.07
CA GLY A 69 -1.99 -5.82 -3.59
C GLY A 69 -2.82 -4.90 -2.69
N ILE A 70 -2.87 -5.19 -1.39
CA ILE A 70 -3.72 -4.46 -0.43
C ILE A 70 -3.28 -2.99 -0.31
N VAL A 71 -1.97 -2.74 -0.17
CA VAL A 71 -1.41 -1.38 -0.02
C VAL A 71 -1.65 -0.53 -1.25
N VAL A 72 -1.54 -1.13 -2.43
CA VAL A 72 -1.78 -0.42 -3.70
C VAL A 72 -3.24 -0.02 -3.83
N ASP A 73 -4.17 -0.91 -3.50
CA ASP A 73 -5.61 -0.63 -3.59
C ASP A 73 -6.00 0.56 -2.71
N ASP A 74 -5.55 0.60 -1.46
CA ASP A 74 -5.82 1.71 -0.55
C ASP A 74 -5.22 3.03 -1.05
N SER A 75 -4.00 2.97 -1.58
CA SER A 75 -3.30 4.14 -2.14
C SER A 75 -4.01 4.68 -3.39
N ILE A 76 -4.53 3.81 -4.25
CA ILE A 76 -5.30 4.19 -5.45
C ILE A 76 -6.57 4.92 -5.06
N VAL A 77 -7.36 4.37 -4.14
CA VAL A 77 -8.63 4.96 -3.71
C VAL A 77 -8.44 6.38 -3.16
N ILE A 78 -7.40 6.58 -2.35
CA ILE A 78 -7.09 7.91 -1.79
C ILE A 78 -6.56 8.85 -2.87
N ALA A 79 -5.65 8.39 -3.72
CA ALA A 79 -5.06 9.20 -4.78
C ALA A 79 -6.11 9.65 -5.81
N GLU A 80 -7.02 8.77 -6.21
CA GLU A 80 -8.13 9.07 -7.11
C GLU A 80 -9.09 10.11 -6.51
N SER A 81 -9.49 9.91 -5.25
CA SER A 81 -10.35 10.86 -4.54
C SER A 81 -9.71 12.24 -4.43
N ILE A 82 -8.43 12.31 -4.05
CA ILE A 82 -7.69 13.57 -3.99
C ILE A 82 -7.59 14.20 -5.38
N HIS A 83 -7.29 13.42 -6.41
CA HIS A 83 -7.19 13.91 -7.80
C HIS A 83 -8.51 14.52 -8.26
N HIS A 84 -9.63 13.85 -8.01
CA HIS A 84 -10.97 14.36 -8.33
C HIS A 84 -11.28 15.69 -7.63
N TYR A 85 -10.91 15.84 -6.35
CA TYR A 85 -11.16 17.10 -5.63
C TYR A 85 -10.18 18.21 -6.01
N LYS A 86 -8.96 17.90 -6.41
CA LYS A 86 -8.01 18.89 -6.92
C LYS A 86 -8.46 19.60 -8.18
N SER A 87 -9.26 18.95 -9.02
CA SER A 87 -9.81 19.55 -10.25
C SER A 87 -10.87 20.62 -9.99
N LYS A 88 -11.37 20.76 -8.76
CA LYS A 88 -12.34 21.78 -8.38
C LYS A 88 -11.67 23.12 -8.13
N GLU A 89 -12.38 24.20 -8.45
CA GLU A 89 -11.93 25.57 -8.17
C GLU A 89 -11.74 25.79 -6.66
N GLY A 90 -10.77 26.62 -6.28
CA GLY A 90 -10.54 27.02 -4.92
C GLY A 90 -9.13 26.73 -4.39
N ASN A 91 -9.01 26.63 -3.07
CA ASN A 91 -7.74 26.40 -2.41
C ASN A 91 -7.29 24.93 -2.53
N LEU A 92 -6.12 24.71 -3.15
CA LEU A 92 -5.56 23.39 -3.42
C LEU A 92 -5.46 22.51 -2.14
N TYR A 93 -4.95 23.05 -1.04
CA TYR A 93 -4.83 22.32 0.22
C TYR A 93 -6.19 21.89 0.77
N LYS A 94 -7.17 22.79 0.73
CA LYS A 94 -8.53 22.48 1.17
C LYS A 94 -9.14 21.37 0.32
N ASN A 95 -8.92 21.39 -0.96
CA ASN A 95 -9.43 20.39 -1.89
C ASN A 95 -8.78 19.02 -1.63
N VAL A 96 -7.45 18.95 -1.42
CA VAL A 96 -6.74 17.73 -1.05
C VAL A 96 -7.29 17.13 0.25
N VAL A 97 -7.48 17.96 1.28
CA VAL A 97 -8.03 17.50 2.57
C VAL A 97 -9.48 17.02 2.41
N MET A 98 -10.29 17.66 1.57
CA MET A 98 -11.65 17.19 1.29
C MET A 98 -11.66 15.85 0.56
N GLY A 99 -10.77 15.67 -0.41
CA GLY A 99 -10.59 14.39 -1.11
C GLY A 99 -10.22 13.27 -0.15
N LEU A 100 -9.24 13.51 0.73
CA LEU A 100 -8.85 12.55 1.75
C LEU A 100 -10.01 12.21 2.71
N LYS A 101 -10.66 13.22 3.28
CA LYS A 101 -11.75 13.04 4.25
C LYS A 101 -12.91 12.21 3.70
N ARG A 102 -13.16 12.25 2.38
CA ARG A 102 -14.25 11.51 1.76
C ARG A 102 -14.05 9.99 1.85
N VAL A 103 -12.83 9.52 1.73
CA VAL A 103 -12.52 8.09 1.60
C VAL A 103 -11.74 7.51 2.78
N ILE A 104 -11.23 8.35 3.69
CA ILE A 104 -10.40 7.87 4.78
C ILE A 104 -11.13 6.88 5.70
N MET A 105 -12.41 7.12 5.99
CA MET A 105 -13.18 6.23 6.87
C MET A 105 -13.41 4.84 6.28
N PRO A 106 -13.87 4.69 5.02
CA PRO A 106 -13.87 3.38 4.35
C PRO A 106 -12.50 2.70 4.37
N VAL A 107 -11.42 3.41 4.03
CA VAL A 107 -10.07 2.84 3.99
C VAL A 107 -9.60 2.40 5.39
N VAL A 108 -9.84 3.19 6.43
CA VAL A 108 -9.54 2.78 7.82
C VAL A 108 -10.32 1.52 8.19
N THR A 109 -11.57 1.42 7.78
CA THR A 109 -12.41 0.25 8.06
C THR A 109 -11.86 -1.00 7.39
N THR A 110 -11.42 -0.93 6.12
CA THR A 110 -10.81 -2.06 5.41
C THR A 110 -9.49 -2.47 6.05
N ILE A 111 -8.62 -1.52 6.40
CA ILE A 111 -7.35 -1.76 7.09
C ILE A 111 -7.59 -2.47 8.43
N ILE A 112 -8.48 -1.95 9.27
CA ILE A 112 -8.79 -2.55 10.58
C ILE A 112 -9.37 -3.96 10.40
N SER A 113 -10.30 -4.15 9.47
CA SER A 113 -10.89 -5.46 9.19
C SER A 113 -9.82 -6.47 8.76
N THR A 114 -8.92 -6.07 7.87
CA THR A 114 -7.80 -6.92 7.43
C THR A 114 -6.84 -7.23 8.57
N MET A 115 -6.51 -6.25 9.41
CA MET A 115 -5.68 -6.45 10.60
C MET A 115 -6.31 -7.46 11.57
N LEU A 116 -7.63 -7.39 11.80
CA LEU A 116 -8.36 -8.33 12.66
C LEU A 116 -8.33 -9.75 12.10
N VAL A 117 -8.60 -9.89 10.80
CA VAL A 117 -8.53 -11.19 10.12
C VAL A 117 -7.11 -11.77 10.20
N MET A 118 -6.08 -10.98 9.91
CA MET A 118 -4.69 -11.43 10.00
C MET A 118 -4.28 -11.76 11.44
N SER A 119 -4.76 -11.01 12.43
CA SER A 119 -4.48 -11.29 13.83
C SER A 119 -5.05 -12.64 14.29
N SER A 120 -6.10 -13.16 13.66
CA SER A 120 -6.64 -14.48 13.98
C SER A 120 -5.65 -15.63 13.74
N PHE A 121 -4.68 -15.45 12.82
CA PHE A 121 -3.63 -16.43 12.59
C PHE A 121 -2.70 -16.64 13.79
N PHE A 122 -2.59 -15.68 14.70
CA PHE A 122 -1.83 -15.84 15.95
C PHE A 122 -2.45 -16.84 16.91
N LEU A 123 -3.75 -17.17 16.74
CA LEU A 123 -4.45 -18.18 17.55
C LEU A 123 -4.17 -19.61 17.08
N MET A 124 -3.50 -19.77 15.92
CA MET A 124 -3.15 -21.09 15.42
C MET A 124 -2.05 -21.72 16.27
N SER A 125 -2.32 -22.91 16.79
CA SER A 125 -1.39 -23.68 17.60
C SER A 125 -0.67 -24.76 16.78
N GLY A 126 0.38 -25.36 17.39
CA GLY A 126 1.13 -26.47 16.78
C GLY A 126 2.17 -26.03 15.75
N VAL A 127 2.62 -26.99 14.94
CA VAL A 127 3.69 -26.78 13.95
C VAL A 127 3.28 -25.77 12.88
N LEU A 128 2.04 -25.86 12.39
CA LEU A 128 1.51 -24.95 11.37
C LEU A 128 1.47 -23.51 11.88
N GLY A 129 1.01 -23.28 13.12
CA GLY A 129 1.00 -21.94 13.72
C GLY A 129 2.37 -21.30 13.76
N LYS A 130 3.41 -22.08 14.13
CA LYS A 130 4.80 -21.57 14.16
C LYS A 130 5.35 -21.21 12.77
N PHE A 131 4.94 -21.93 11.74
CA PHE A 131 5.36 -21.62 10.37
C PHE A 131 4.63 -20.38 9.81
N ILE A 132 3.32 -20.28 10.04
CA ILE A 132 2.48 -19.22 9.45
C ILE A 132 2.60 -17.91 10.24
N TYR A 133 3.05 -17.92 11.48
CA TYR A 133 3.17 -16.75 12.38
C TYR A 133 3.80 -15.50 11.71
N VAL A 134 4.79 -15.69 10.86
CA VAL A 134 5.51 -14.58 10.22
C VAL A 134 4.62 -13.83 9.21
N LEU A 135 3.67 -14.50 8.58
CA LEU A 135 2.79 -13.91 7.57
C LEU A 135 1.93 -12.77 8.15
N PRO A 136 1.14 -12.97 9.24
CA PRO A 136 0.39 -11.87 9.84
C PRO A 136 1.31 -10.76 10.37
N VAL A 137 2.50 -11.06 10.86
CA VAL A 137 3.47 -10.04 11.31
C VAL A 137 3.83 -9.11 10.15
N VAL A 138 4.18 -9.66 8.98
CA VAL A 138 4.46 -8.88 7.76
C VAL A 138 3.29 -7.99 7.39
N VAL A 139 2.09 -8.57 7.34
CA VAL A 139 0.89 -7.85 6.91
C VAL A 139 0.52 -6.72 7.87
N LEU A 140 0.59 -6.97 9.17
CA LEU A 140 0.26 -5.96 10.19
C LEU A 140 1.24 -4.76 10.15
N PHE A 141 2.56 -5.01 10.03
CA PHE A 141 3.53 -3.93 9.87
C PHE A 141 3.30 -3.15 8.59
N ALA A 142 3.09 -3.84 7.49
CA ALA A 142 2.87 -3.18 6.21
C ALA A 142 1.60 -2.33 6.20
N LEU A 143 0.49 -2.82 6.76
CA LEU A 143 -0.74 -2.04 6.86
C LEU A 143 -0.59 -0.83 7.79
N ALA A 144 0.13 -0.97 8.90
CA ALA A 144 0.39 0.15 9.81
C ALA A 144 1.22 1.25 9.13
N ILE A 145 2.28 0.87 8.41
CA ILE A 145 3.15 1.81 7.70
C ILE A 145 2.40 2.42 6.51
N SER A 146 1.69 1.61 5.74
CA SER A 146 0.85 2.08 4.64
C SER A 146 -0.19 3.08 5.12
N PHE A 147 -0.85 2.82 6.24
CA PHE A 147 -1.81 3.77 6.82
C PHE A 147 -1.18 5.14 7.14
N LEU A 148 0.01 5.16 7.70
CA LEU A 148 0.74 6.42 7.95
C LEU A 148 1.10 7.11 6.64
N GLU A 149 1.55 6.35 5.66
CA GLU A 149 1.95 6.86 4.35
C GLU A 149 0.78 7.48 3.60
N ILE A 150 -0.34 6.76 3.45
CA ILE A 150 -1.52 7.23 2.71
C ILE A 150 -2.26 8.37 3.42
N THR A 151 -2.11 8.49 4.74
CA THR A 151 -2.76 9.54 5.53
C THR A 151 -1.94 10.84 5.54
N PHE A 152 -0.62 10.74 5.61
CA PHE A 152 0.26 11.90 5.79
C PHE A 152 1.13 12.18 4.57
N ALA A 153 1.90 11.20 4.09
CA ALA A 153 2.90 11.42 3.05
C ALA A 153 2.26 11.62 1.68
N LEU A 154 1.36 10.74 1.28
CA LEU A 154 0.71 10.80 -0.03
C LEU A 154 -0.09 12.10 -0.24
N PRO A 155 -0.96 12.56 0.68
CA PRO A 155 -1.65 13.83 0.54
C PRO A 155 -0.71 15.03 0.52
N ALA A 156 0.37 15.02 1.30
CA ALA A 156 1.37 16.09 1.31
C ALA A 156 2.07 16.22 -0.06
N HIS A 157 2.47 15.10 -0.65
CA HIS A 157 3.08 15.07 -1.98
C HIS A 157 2.10 15.52 -3.08
N LEU A 158 0.84 15.10 -2.98
CA LEU A 158 -0.18 15.50 -3.94
C LEU A 158 -0.60 16.96 -3.79
N ALA A 159 -0.48 17.56 -2.60
CA ALA A 159 -0.78 18.98 -2.36
C ALA A 159 0.25 19.92 -2.99
N THR A 160 1.47 19.47 -3.21
CA THR A 160 2.55 20.30 -3.79
C THR A 160 2.50 20.36 -5.33
N ASN A 161 1.79 19.44 -5.96
CA ASN A 161 1.75 19.30 -7.42
C ASN A 161 0.53 20.00 -8.03
N LYS A 162 0.73 20.82 -9.08
CA LYS A 162 -0.36 21.40 -9.88
C LYS A 162 -1.17 20.30 -10.58
N ILE A 163 -2.43 20.64 -10.89
CA ILE A 163 -3.37 19.74 -11.58
C ILE A 163 -2.82 19.38 -12.96
N GLU A 164 -2.69 18.10 -13.23
CA GLU A 164 -2.47 17.58 -14.59
C GLU A 164 -3.67 16.72 -15.01
N LYS A 165 -4.04 16.83 -16.29
CA LYS A 165 -5.11 15.98 -16.85
C LYS A 165 -4.64 14.52 -16.89
N PRO A 166 -5.54 13.54 -16.70
CA PRO A 166 -5.20 12.13 -16.90
C PRO A 166 -4.77 11.89 -18.35
N PHE A 167 -3.90 10.89 -18.55
CA PHE A 167 -3.24 10.64 -19.84
C PHE A 167 -4.20 10.19 -20.96
N MET A 168 -5.36 9.63 -20.63
CA MET A 168 -6.24 8.98 -21.59
C MET A 168 -7.75 9.33 -21.49
N ILE A 169 -8.15 10.48 -20.95
CA ILE A 169 -9.55 10.93 -21.02
C ILE A 169 -9.60 12.40 -21.36
#